data_9ac855285288941df4a05afcd4cd2e3d
#
_entry.id   9ac855285288941df4a05afcd4cd2e3d
#
_cell.length_a   1.000
_cell.length_b   1.000
_cell.length_c   1.000
_cell.angle_alpha   90.00
_cell.angle_beta   90.00
_cell.angle_gamma   90.00
#
_symmetry.space_group_name_H-M   'P 1'
#
loop_
_entity.id
_entity.type
_entity.pdbx_description
1 polymer ?
#
loop_
_entity_poly.entity_id
_entity_poly.type
_entity_poly.pdbx_seq_one_letter_code
_entity_poly.pdbx_strand_id
1 'polypeptide(L)'
;MNLSASIVTYNDQAEAIRAAVSVLEHTRRHPLALYLVDNASTDGTGQALEAAVASGKLAPGPRQTVRVIRKEKNVGFGAGHNTVLPELASDCHFILNPDILLREDTLSDLAEWMQAHPAAVMARPSLCFPDGRVQVLPLRRCSLRPMVYRQLSFLSFLKKYNDAYVMAGEDLTRPRQIEFCTGSFAAVRTGAFKAAGGFDEGYFMYVEDADLAQNMLEG
;
A
#
# COMPACT_ATOMS: atom_id res chain seq x y z
N MET A 1 11.78 -0.17 15.97
CA MET A 1 10.86 0.69 15.20
C MET A 1 9.43 0.30 15.52
N ASN A 2 8.52 1.25 15.49
CA ASN A 2 7.08 0.99 15.56
C ASN A 2 6.50 1.06 14.15
N LEU A 3 5.73 0.06 13.76
CA LEU A 3 5.11 -0.03 12.46
C LEU A 3 3.61 0.22 12.56
N SER A 4 3.01 0.74 11.51
CA SER A 4 1.57 0.74 11.32
C SER A 4 1.22 0.37 9.89
N ALA A 5 0.04 -0.20 9.69
CA ALA A 5 -0.48 -0.50 8.36
C ALA A 5 -1.96 -0.14 8.29
N SER A 6 -2.41 0.33 7.15
CA SER A 6 -3.82 0.54 6.86
C SER A 6 -4.25 -0.26 5.62
N ILE A 7 -5.38 -0.93 5.74
CA ILE A 7 -6.06 -1.62 4.65
C ILE A 7 -7.42 -0.95 4.48
N VAL A 8 -7.66 -0.37 3.32
CA VAL A 8 -8.96 0.21 2.97
C VAL A 8 -9.72 -0.79 2.11
N THR A 9 -10.95 -1.10 2.47
CA THR A 9 -11.79 -2.06 1.76
C THR A 9 -13.17 -1.49 1.44
N TYR A 10 -13.75 -1.93 0.34
CA TYR A 10 -15.12 -1.62 -0.06
C TYR A 10 -15.73 -2.81 -0.78
N ASN A 11 -16.73 -3.46 -0.15
CA ASN A 11 -17.42 -4.64 -0.69
C ASN A 11 -16.47 -5.79 -1.06
N ASP A 12 -15.49 -6.07 -0.16
CA ASP A 12 -14.49 -7.12 -0.39
C ASP A 12 -14.08 -7.81 0.92
N GLN A 13 -15.06 -8.42 1.58
CA GLN A 13 -14.93 -9.04 2.88
C GLN A 13 -13.82 -10.10 2.94
N ALA A 14 -13.82 -11.01 1.97
CA ALA A 14 -12.96 -12.19 2.02
C ALA A 14 -11.48 -11.82 1.86
N GLU A 15 -11.18 -10.93 0.91
CA GLU A 15 -9.82 -10.46 0.63
C GLU A 15 -9.29 -9.63 1.80
N ALA A 16 -10.08 -8.67 2.31
CA ALA A 16 -9.68 -7.83 3.43
C ALA A 16 -9.32 -8.66 4.69
N ILE A 17 -10.11 -9.69 5.01
CA ILE A 17 -9.80 -10.59 6.13
C ILE A 17 -8.52 -11.40 5.85
N ARG A 18 -8.36 -11.94 4.65
CA ARG A 18 -7.14 -12.71 4.29
C ARG A 18 -5.89 -11.85 4.34
N ALA A 19 -5.97 -10.63 3.81
CA ALA A 19 -4.88 -9.66 3.87
C ALA A 19 -4.52 -9.35 5.33
N ALA A 20 -5.50 -9.02 6.17
CA ALA A 20 -5.28 -8.72 7.58
C ALA A 20 -4.65 -9.90 8.34
N VAL A 21 -5.13 -11.14 8.12
CA VAL A 21 -4.52 -12.35 8.69
C VAL A 21 -3.07 -12.46 8.29
N SER A 22 -2.76 -12.32 6.98
CA SER A 22 -1.39 -12.45 6.49
C SER A 22 -0.45 -11.39 7.08
N VAL A 23 -0.93 -10.16 7.25
CA VAL A 23 -0.17 -9.07 7.87
C VAL A 23 0.14 -9.39 9.33
N LEU A 24 -0.84 -9.85 10.11
CA LEU A 24 -0.65 -10.22 11.52
C LEU A 24 0.27 -11.44 11.70
N GLU A 25 0.11 -12.45 10.85
CA GLU A 25 0.89 -13.68 10.92
C GLU A 25 2.37 -13.48 10.56
N HIS A 26 2.65 -12.60 9.61
CA HIS A 26 3.99 -12.44 9.08
C HIS A 26 4.76 -11.25 9.68
N THR A 27 4.12 -10.24 10.25
CA THR A 27 4.83 -9.09 10.86
C THR A 27 5.14 -9.39 12.31
N ARG A 28 6.34 -9.91 12.60
CA ARG A 28 6.69 -10.42 13.95
C ARG A 28 7.85 -9.68 14.63
N ARG A 29 8.76 -9.08 13.86
CA ARG A 29 9.98 -8.48 14.42
C ARG A 29 9.72 -7.15 15.11
N HIS A 30 8.71 -6.40 14.68
CA HIS A 30 8.39 -5.07 15.18
C HIS A 30 6.96 -4.98 15.73
N PRO A 31 6.71 -4.07 16.69
CA PRO A 31 5.33 -3.70 17.07
C PRO A 31 4.56 -3.18 15.86
N LEU A 32 3.28 -3.58 15.73
CA LEU A 32 2.42 -3.23 14.61
C LEU A 32 1.05 -2.74 15.08
N ALA A 33 0.62 -1.59 14.58
CA ALA A 33 -0.78 -1.14 14.63
C ALA A 33 -1.43 -1.35 13.26
N LEU A 34 -2.37 -2.30 13.16
CA LEU A 34 -3.13 -2.57 11.93
C LEU A 34 -4.49 -1.89 11.99
N TYR A 35 -4.76 -1.05 10.99
CA TYR A 35 -6.03 -0.36 10.79
C TYR A 35 -6.77 -0.97 9.60
N LEU A 36 -7.99 -1.42 9.84
CA LEU A 36 -8.90 -1.94 8.81
C LEU A 36 -10.01 -0.91 8.60
N VAL A 37 -10.00 -0.23 7.47
CA VAL A 37 -10.95 0.84 7.16
C VAL A 37 -12.00 0.29 6.20
N ASP A 38 -13.19 0.05 6.72
CA ASP A 38 -14.38 -0.25 5.90
C ASP A 38 -14.93 1.05 5.32
N ASN A 39 -14.77 1.23 4.03
CA ASN A 39 -15.12 2.45 3.31
C ASN A 39 -16.62 2.49 2.95
N ALA A 40 -17.50 2.23 3.93
CA ALA A 40 -18.95 2.16 3.82
C ALA A 40 -19.44 1.01 2.93
N SER A 41 -18.93 -0.20 3.12
CA SER A 41 -19.40 -1.39 2.41
C SER A 41 -20.87 -1.69 2.67
N THR A 42 -21.55 -2.19 1.64
CA THR A 42 -22.99 -2.54 1.68
C THR A 42 -23.24 -4.05 1.75
N ASP A 43 -22.20 -4.86 1.61
CA ASP A 43 -22.23 -6.33 1.59
C ASP A 43 -21.98 -7.00 2.97
N GLY A 44 -21.85 -6.20 4.03
CA GLY A 44 -21.56 -6.71 5.37
C GLY A 44 -20.07 -6.81 5.72
N THR A 45 -19.17 -6.31 4.86
CA THR A 45 -17.71 -6.35 5.11
C THR A 45 -17.33 -5.77 6.47
N GLY A 46 -17.84 -4.59 6.83
CA GLY A 46 -17.49 -3.94 8.10
C GLY A 46 -17.88 -4.80 9.31
N GLN A 47 -19.09 -5.37 9.32
CA GLN A 47 -19.53 -6.28 10.39
C GLN A 47 -18.67 -7.55 10.47
N ALA A 48 -18.28 -8.07 9.30
CA ALA A 48 -17.45 -9.27 9.24
C ALA A 48 -16.03 -9.02 9.77
N LEU A 49 -15.44 -7.84 9.52
CA LEU A 49 -14.16 -7.45 10.10
C LEU A 49 -14.23 -7.34 11.62
N GLU A 50 -15.28 -6.68 12.16
CA GLU A 50 -15.53 -6.61 13.61
C GLU A 50 -15.70 -8.00 14.24
N ALA A 51 -16.51 -8.86 13.59
CA ALA A 51 -16.69 -10.24 14.04
C ALA A 51 -15.40 -11.07 13.99
N ALA A 52 -14.54 -10.86 12.98
CA ALA A 52 -13.25 -11.54 12.86
C ALA A 52 -12.29 -11.12 13.99
N VAL A 53 -12.33 -9.87 14.42
CA VAL A 53 -11.58 -9.41 15.60
C VAL A 53 -12.16 -10.03 16.88
N ALA A 54 -13.47 -9.97 17.07
CA ALA A 54 -14.14 -10.48 18.26
C ALA A 54 -14.00 -11.99 18.44
N SER A 55 -14.00 -12.76 17.34
CA SER A 55 -13.84 -14.23 17.34
C SER A 55 -12.39 -14.69 17.53
N GLY A 56 -11.41 -13.78 17.48
CA GLY A 56 -9.99 -14.11 17.51
C GLY A 56 -9.43 -14.57 16.16
N LYS A 57 -10.18 -14.53 15.07
CA LYS A 57 -9.66 -14.81 13.73
C LYS A 57 -8.61 -13.77 13.30
N LEU A 58 -8.77 -12.52 13.75
CA LEU A 58 -7.80 -11.45 13.63
C LEU A 58 -7.16 -11.15 14.99
N ALA A 59 -6.72 -12.20 15.69
CA ALA A 59 -6.06 -12.05 16.99
C ALA A 59 -4.69 -11.40 16.83
N PRO A 60 -4.46 -10.20 17.40
CA PRO A 60 -3.14 -9.59 17.38
C PRO A 60 -2.17 -10.37 18.27
N GLY A 61 -0.92 -10.47 17.84
CA GLY A 61 0.18 -10.97 18.67
C GLY A 61 0.50 -10.00 19.82
N PRO A 62 1.43 -10.38 20.74
CA PRO A 62 1.72 -9.62 21.96
C PRO A 62 2.15 -8.16 21.76
N ARG A 63 2.66 -7.81 20.56
CA ARG A 63 3.11 -6.46 20.20
C ARG A 63 2.33 -5.87 19.03
N GLN A 64 1.12 -6.39 18.81
CA GLN A 64 0.27 -5.97 17.70
C GLN A 64 -1.06 -5.46 18.23
N THR A 65 -1.67 -4.55 17.50
CA THR A 65 -3.05 -4.09 17.72
C THR A 65 -3.80 -4.12 16.41
N VAL A 66 -5.10 -4.38 16.49
CA VAL A 66 -6.02 -4.32 15.33
C VAL A 66 -7.15 -3.37 15.67
N ARG A 67 -7.46 -2.47 14.76
CA ARG A 67 -8.61 -1.57 14.89
C ARG A 67 -9.41 -1.56 13.60
N VAL A 68 -10.71 -1.78 13.70
CA VAL A 68 -11.67 -1.62 12.60
C VAL A 68 -12.27 -0.21 12.69
N ILE A 69 -12.31 0.49 11.56
CA ILE A 69 -12.90 1.82 11.41
C ILE A 69 -13.93 1.74 10.29
N ARG A 70 -15.19 2.11 10.58
CA ARG A 70 -16.25 2.12 9.58
C ARG A 70 -16.59 3.55 9.19
N LYS A 71 -16.59 3.79 7.89
CA LYS A 71 -16.99 5.08 7.32
C LYS A 71 -18.50 5.10 7.08
N GLU A 72 -19.10 6.28 7.13
CA GLU A 72 -20.52 6.47 6.80
C GLU A 72 -20.78 6.55 5.30
N LYS A 73 -19.76 6.91 4.52
CA LYS A 73 -19.80 6.99 3.05
C LYS A 73 -18.47 6.53 2.45
N ASN A 74 -18.50 6.02 1.23
CA ASN A 74 -17.28 5.75 0.47
C ASN A 74 -16.62 7.07 0.08
N VAL A 75 -15.43 7.31 0.63
CA VAL A 75 -14.65 8.53 0.43
C VAL A 75 -13.54 8.38 -0.59
N GLY A 76 -13.41 7.21 -1.23
CA GLY A 76 -12.31 6.88 -2.14
C GLY A 76 -11.11 6.26 -1.41
N PHE A 77 -10.10 5.88 -2.20
CA PHE A 77 -8.94 5.13 -1.70
C PHE A 77 -8.05 6.01 -0.78
N GLY A 78 -7.55 7.12 -1.29
CA GLY A 78 -6.62 7.98 -0.56
C GLY A 78 -7.23 8.55 0.72
N ALA A 79 -8.44 9.11 0.64
CA ALA A 79 -9.17 9.63 1.80
C ALA A 79 -9.53 8.53 2.82
N GLY A 80 -9.71 7.28 2.36
CA GLY A 80 -9.85 6.10 3.22
C GLY A 80 -8.59 5.89 4.06
N HIS A 81 -7.41 5.92 3.47
CA HIS A 81 -6.14 5.81 4.18
C HIS A 81 -5.86 7.03 5.07
N ASN A 82 -6.22 8.24 4.66
CA ASN A 82 -6.09 9.44 5.48
C ASN A 82 -6.88 9.37 6.79
N THR A 83 -7.89 8.52 6.88
CA THR A 83 -8.68 8.34 8.11
C THR A 83 -7.80 8.04 9.31
N VAL A 84 -6.67 7.36 9.14
CA VAL A 84 -5.75 7.02 10.22
C VAL A 84 -4.61 8.01 10.40
N LEU A 85 -4.41 8.94 9.47
CA LEU A 85 -3.29 9.87 9.46
C LEU A 85 -3.09 10.65 10.78
N PRO A 86 -4.15 11.19 11.43
CA PRO A 86 -4.00 11.90 12.69
C PRO A 86 -3.47 11.04 13.83
N GLU A 87 -3.78 9.73 13.81
CA GLU A 87 -3.46 8.79 14.88
C GLU A 87 -2.10 8.10 14.71
N LEU A 88 -1.47 8.24 13.55
CA LEU A 88 -0.20 7.56 13.26
C LEU A 88 0.91 8.05 14.20
N ALA A 89 1.46 7.11 14.97
CA ALA A 89 2.60 7.34 15.88
C ALA A 89 3.76 6.37 15.58
N SER A 90 3.71 5.69 14.43
CA SER A 90 4.73 4.77 13.96
C SER A 90 5.92 5.48 13.31
N ASP A 91 7.04 4.79 13.16
CA ASP A 91 8.19 5.24 12.39
C ASP A 91 7.95 5.06 10.88
N CYS A 92 7.30 3.94 10.52
CA CYS A 92 6.96 3.58 9.16
C CYS A 92 5.48 3.16 9.08
N HIS A 93 4.76 3.69 8.11
CA HIS A 93 3.38 3.33 7.82
C HIS A 93 3.28 2.59 6.49
N PHE A 94 2.42 1.57 6.43
CA PHE A 94 2.19 0.77 5.23
C PHE A 94 0.78 1.00 4.71
N ILE A 95 0.69 1.37 3.45
CA ILE A 95 -0.53 1.52 2.66
C ILE A 95 -0.69 0.21 1.92
N LEU A 96 -1.77 -0.53 2.18
CA LEU A 96 -1.98 -1.87 1.64
C LEU A 96 -3.36 -2.01 1.00
N ASN A 97 -3.41 -2.59 -0.19
CA ASN A 97 -4.66 -3.04 -0.78
C ASN A 97 -5.24 -4.24 -0.03
N PRO A 98 -6.57 -4.46 -0.09
CA PRO A 98 -7.22 -5.58 0.58
C PRO A 98 -6.90 -6.96 -0.04
N ASP A 99 -6.32 -7.01 -1.25
CA ASP A 99 -5.94 -8.23 -1.97
C ASP A 99 -4.45 -8.60 -1.82
N ILE A 100 -3.69 -7.86 -1.03
CA ILE A 100 -2.27 -8.14 -0.76
C ILE A 100 -2.14 -9.26 0.27
N LEU A 101 -1.33 -10.27 -0.05
CA LEU A 101 -1.00 -11.36 0.86
C LEU A 101 0.50 -11.40 1.13
N LEU A 102 0.88 -11.30 2.38
CA LEU A 102 2.26 -11.50 2.82
C LEU A 102 2.55 -13.01 2.93
N ARG A 103 3.77 -13.40 2.58
CA ARG A 103 4.29 -14.77 2.76
C ARG A 103 5.52 -14.80 3.67
N GLU A 104 6.05 -13.64 4.01
CA GLU A 104 7.23 -13.43 4.84
C GLU A 104 7.13 -12.09 5.57
N ASP A 105 8.07 -11.76 6.45
CA ASP A 105 8.04 -10.52 7.25
C ASP A 105 8.46 -9.28 6.43
N THR A 106 7.79 -9.07 5.29
CA THR A 106 8.07 -8.00 4.33
C THR A 106 7.98 -6.60 4.94
N LEU A 107 7.03 -6.40 5.89
CA LEU A 107 6.89 -5.09 6.53
C LEU A 107 8.13 -4.73 7.33
N SER A 108 8.64 -5.68 8.12
CA SER A 108 9.85 -5.48 8.89
C SER A 108 11.08 -5.29 7.99
N ASP A 109 11.21 -6.09 6.92
CA ASP A 109 12.31 -5.97 5.97
C ASP A 109 12.36 -4.59 5.32
N LEU A 110 11.22 -4.08 4.83
CA LEU A 110 11.14 -2.75 4.23
C LEU A 110 11.43 -1.64 5.25
N ALA A 111 10.90 -1.75 6.46
CA ALA A 111 11.12 -0.76 7.51
C ALA A 111 12.60 -0.69 7.91
N GLU A 112 13.25 -1.83 8.08
CA GLU A 112 14.68 -1.91 8.39
C GLU A 112 15.53 -1.39 7.24
N TRP A 113 15.16 -1.74 5.99
CA TRP A 113 15.83 -1.20 4.81
C TRP A 113 15.68 0.33 4.74
N MET A 114 14.49 0.87 4.94
CA MET A 114 14.26 2.32 4.98
C MET A 114 15.05 2.97 6.12
N GLN A 115 15.17 2.33 7.28
CA GLN A 115 15.96 2.84 8.39
C GLN A 115 17.45 2.98 8.00
N ALA A 116 17.98 2.01 7.26
CA ALA A 116 19.36 2.05 6.75
C ALA A 116 19.55 3.05 5.60
N HIS A 117 18.47 3.52 4.97
CA HIS A 117 18.48 4.44 3.83
C HIS A 117 17.65 5.71 4.14
N PRO A 118 18.17 6.66 4.95
CA PRO A 118 17.41 7.83 5.42
C PRO A 118 16.82 8.71 4.30
N ALA A 119 17.43 8.75 3.14
CA ALA A 119 16.94 9.49 1.98
C ALA A 119 15.69 8.87 1.32
N ALA A 120 15.39 7.60 1.59
CA ALA A 120 14.19 6.95 1.07
C ALA A 120 12.97 7.37 1.90
N VAL A 121 12.05 8.12 1.31
CA VAL A 121 10.78 8.53 1.95
C VAL A 121 9.67 7.52 1.71
N MET A 122 9.73 6.79 0.60
CA MET A 122 8.83 5.71 0.22
C MET A 122 9.63 4.50 -0.26
N ALA A 123 9.06 3.32 -0.07
CA ALA A 123 9.57 2.05 -0.61
C ALA A 123 8.42 1.10 -0.93
N ARG A 124 8.64 0.14 -1.82
CA ARG A 124 7.70 -0.94 -2.07
C ARG A 124 8.44 -2.24 -2.34
N PRO A 125 7.85 -3.40 -2.05
CA PRO A 125 8.42 -4.68 -2.46
C PRO A 125 8.14 -4.95 -3.94
N SER A 126 8.78 -5.97 -4.51
CA SER A 126 8.31 -6.60 -5.72
C SER A 126 7.03 -7.38 -5.43
N LEU A 127 5.99 -7.14 -6.22
CA LEU A 127 4.73 -7.88 -6.10
C LEU A 127 4.75 -9.07 -7.07
N CYS A 128 4.19 -10.18 -6.63
CA CYS A 128 4.07 -11.40 -7.45
C CYS A 128 2.62 -11.83 -7.56
N PHE A 129 2.27 -12.43 -8.68
CA PHE A 129 1.04 -13.19 -8.81
C PHE A 129 1.07 -14.45 -7.94
N PRO A 130 -0.08 -15.11 -7.67
CA PRO A 130 -0.12 -16.35 -6.89
C PRO A 130 0.76 -17.47 -7.47
N ASP A 131 1.01 -17.47 -8.77
CA ASP A 131 1.88 -18.42 -9.48
C ASP A 131 3.39 -18.09 -9.39
N GLY A 132 3.76 -17.01 -8.68
CA GLY A 132 5.14 -16.58 -8.45
C GLY A 132 5.71 -15.66 -9.54
N ARG A 133 4.98 -15.39 -10.62
CA ARG A 133 5.43 -14.41 -11.63
C ARG A 133 5.42 -13.01 -11.04
N VAL A 134 6.50 -12.26 -11.25
CA VAL A 134 6.59 -10.86 -10.82
C VAL A 134 5.58 -10.01 -11.59
N GLN A 135 4.85 -9.17 -10.87
CA GLN A 135 3.95 -8.18 -11.47
C GLN A 135 4.77 -7.03 -12.06
N VAL A 136 4.59 -6.79 -13.35
CA VAL A 136 5.21 -5.64 -14.04
C VAL A 136 4.34 -4.41 -13.77
N LEU A 137 4.78 -3.58 -12.86
CA LEU A 137 4.09 -2.35 -12.46
C LEU A 137 4.83 -1.11 -13.00
N PRO A 138 4.13 0.02 -13.22
CA PRO A 138 4.77 1.29 -13.51
C PRO A 138 5.78 1.67 -12.41
N LEU A 139 6.96 2.10 -12.80
CA LEU A 139 8.04 2.50 -11.88
C LEU A 139 8.52 3.93 -12.14
N ARG A 140 8.13 4.52 -13.28
CA ARG A 140 8.45 5.90 -13.64
C ARG A 140 7.22 6.79 -13.48
N ARG A 141 7.49 8.09 -13.38
CA ARG A 141 6.47 9.12 -13.17
C ARG A 141 5.31 8.96 -14.17
N CYS A 142 4.09 8.98 -13.61
CA CYS A 142 2.88 8.95 -14.40
C CYS A 142 2.78 10.22 -15.25
N SER A 143 2.61 10.07 -16.56
CA SER A 143 2.35 11.18 -17.48
C SER A 143 1.41 10.71 -18.59
N LEU A 144 0.76 11.64 -19.29
CA LEU A 144 -0.20 11.31 -20.33
C LEU A 144 0.40 10.44 -21.46
N ARG A 145 1.66 10.69 -21.84
CA ARG A 145 2.33 9.94 -22.92
C ARG A 145 2.48 8.45 -22.63
N PRO A 146 3.07 8.00 -21.51
CA PRO A 146 3.13 6.58 -21.17
C PRO A 146 1.74 5.92 -21.05
N MET A 147 0.73 6.62 -20.54
CA MET A 147 -0.63 6.07 -20.45
C MET A 147 -1.21 5.76 -21.84
N VAL A 148 -1.06 6.68 -22.81
CA VAL A 148 -1.47 6.46 -24.19
C VAL A 148 -0.66 5.35 -24.86
N TYR A 149 0.66 5.31 -24.65
CA TYR A 149 1.52 4.27 -25.23
C TYR A 149 1.21 2.89 -24.66
N ARG A 150 0.83 2.79 -23.41
CA ARG A 150 0.39 1.53 -22.78
C ARG A 150 -0.87 0.99 -23.44
N GLN A 151 -1.86 1.82 -23.74
CA GLN A 151 -3.08 1.42 -24.45
C GLN A 151 -2.81 1.00 -25.91
N LEU A 152 -1.79 1.58 -26.53
CA LEU A 152 -1.36 1.29 -27.89
C LEU A 152 -0.17 0.30 -27.95
N SER A 153 0.10 -0.44 -26.87
CA SER A 153 1.25 -1.35 -26.76
C SER A 153 1.23 -2.54 -27.73
N PHE A 154 0.08 -2.79 -28.41
CA PHE A 154 -0.02 -3.73 -29.52
C PHE A 154 0.79 -3.28 -30.75
N LEU A 155 1.16 -2.01 -30.85
CA LEU A 155 2.05 -1.47 -31.88
C LEU A 155 3.49 -1.68 -31.46
N SER A 156 4.22 -2.54 -32.19
CA SER A 156 5.57 -2.98 -31.83
C SER A 156 6.58 -1.85 -31.63
N PHE A 157 6.45 -0.72 -32.35
CA PHE A 157 7.33 0.44 -32.20
C PHE A 157 7.08 1.23 -30.90
N LEU A 158 5.92 1.06 -30.25
CA LEU A 158 5.60 1.69 -28.95
C LEU A 158 6.04 0.83 -27.78
N LYS A 159 6.34 -0.46 -28.01
CA LYS A 159 6.78 -1.38 -26.94
C LYS A 159 7.97 -0.83 -26.15
N LYS A 160 8.97 -0.24 -26.82
CA LYS A 160 10.16 0.33 -26.17
C LYS A 160 9.82 1.42 -25.14
N TYR A 161 8.75 2.18 -25.37
CA TYR A 161 8.31 3.24 -24.43
C TYR A 161 7.59 2.64 -23.21
N ASN A 162 6.79 1.58 -23.44
CA ASN A 162 6.20 0.83 -22.33
C ASN A 162 7.29 0.13 -21.51
N ASP A 163 8.24 -0.53 -22.14
CA ASP A 163 9.37 -1.20 -21.48
C ASP A 163 10.19 -0.21 -20.63
N ALA A 164 10.43 1.00 -21.14
CA ALA A 164 11.07 2.07 -20.39
C ALA A 164 10.23 2.55 -19.19
N TYR A 165 8.90 2.62 -19.33
CA TYR A 165 7.99 3.06 -18.28
C TYR A 165 7.91 2.08 -17.11
N VAL A 166 7.94 0.79 -17.41
CA VAL A 166 7.95 -0.30 -16.40
C VAL A 166 9.36 -0.73 -16.02
N MET A 167 10.41 -0.10 -16.55
CA MET A 167 11.81 -0.45 -16.32
C MET A 167 12.11 -1.93 -16.64
N ALA A 168 11.53 -2.47 -17.73
CA ALA A 168 11.60 -3.90 -18.07
C ALA A 168 13.02 -4.44 -18.33
N GLY A 169 14.00 -3.56 -18.61
CA GLY A 169 15.41 -3.93 -18.80
C GLY A 169 16.26 -3.87 -17.53
N GLU A 170 15.65 -3.51 -16.40
CA GLU A 170 16.38 -3.31 -15.15
C GLU A 170 16.33 -4.57 -14.27
N ASP A 171 17.42 -4.81 -13.54
CA ASP A 171 17.46 -5.86 -12.52
C ASP A 171 16.69 -5.42 -11.27
N LEU A 172 15.45 -5.88 -11.15
CA LEU A 172 14.56 -5.59 -10.01
C LEU A 172 14.76 -6.56 -8.84
N THR A 173 15.77 -7.44 -8.87
CA THR A 173 16.14 -8.30 -7.74
C THR A 173 16.93 -7.53 -6.68
N ARG A 174 17.36 -6.30 -6.98
CA ARG A 174 18.12 -5.41 -6.08
C ARG A 174 17.33 -4.12 -5.86
N PRO A 175 17.48 -3.48 -4.69
CA PRO A 175 16.89 -2.17 -4.44
C PRO A 175 17.29 -1.15 -5.52
N ARG A 176 16.31 -0.43 -6.03
CA ARG A 176 16.50 0.59 -7.06
C ARG A 176 15.67 1.83 -6.75
N GLN A 177 16.18 2.97 -7.17
CA GLN A 177 15.40 4.20 -7.15
C GLN A 177 14.33 4.14 -8.23
N ILE A 178 13.10 4.42 -7.85
CA ILE A 178 11.93 4.51 -8.71
C ILE A 178 11.30 5.90 -8.56
N GLU A 179 10.59 6.35 -9.58
CA GLU A 179 9.93 7.66 -9.60
C GLU A 179 8.46 7.59 -9.17
N PHE A 180 7.92 6.37 -9.11
CA PHE A 180 6.53 6.13 -8.79
C PHE A 180 6.36 4.87 -7.94
N CYS A 181 5.62 5.01 -6.85
CA CYS A 181 5.26 3.92 -5.96
C CYS A 181 3.74 3.76 -6.00
N THR A 182 3.25 2.61 -6.50
CA THR A 182 1.81 2.33 -6.55
C THR A 182 1.22 2.17 -5.15
N GLY A 183 0.00 2.67 -4.95
CA GLY A 183 -0.72 2.57 -3.68
C GLY A 183 -1.12 1.15 -3.28
N SER A 184 -0.91 0.14 -4.16
CA SER A 184 -1.27 -1.26 -3.84
C SER A 184 -0.46 -1.83 -2.67
N PHE A 185 0.81 -1.46 -2.55
CA PHE A 185 1.68 -1.76 -1.41
C PHE A 185 2.77 -0.69 -1.34
N ALA A 186 2.65 0.24 -0.42
CA ALA A 186 3.66 1.27 -0.19
C ALA A 186 4.04 1.34 1.29
N ALA A 187 5.34 1.35 1.57
CA ALA A 187 5.91 1.74 2.84
C ALA A 187 6.25 3.23 2.78
N VAL A 188 5.84 4.01 3.76
CA VAL A 188 6.12 5.45 3.83
C VAL A 188 6.73 5.80 5.19
N ARG A 189 7.66 6.75 5.23
CA ARG A 189 8.06 7.37 6.50
C ARG A 189 6.86 8.12 7.05
N THR A 190 6.40 7.76 8.23
CA THR A 190 5.21 8.36 8.83
C THR A 190 5.34 9.88 8.96
N GLY A 191 6.53 10.37 9.34
CA GLY A 191 6.77 11.81 9.43
C GLY A 191 6.63 12.54 8.10
N ALA A 192 7.20 11.98 7.01
CA ALA A 192 7.09 12.54 5.67
C ALA A 192 5.64 12.46 5.14
N PHE A 193 4.95 11.34 5.37
CA PHE A 193 3.54 11.18 4.99
C PHE A 193 2.63 12.21 5.69
N LYS A 194 2.86 12.45 6.98
CA LYS A 194 2.15 13.50 7.73
C LYS A 194 2.50 14.90 7.24
N ALA A 195 3.77 15.18 6.94
CA ALA A 195 4.21 16.48 6.43
C ALA A 195 3.62 16.80 5.06
N ALA A 196 3.46 15.78 4.20
CA ALA A 196 2.77 15.90 2.91
C ALA A 196 1.24 16.08 3.07
N GLY A 197 0.67 15.91 4.27
CA GLY A 197 -0.77 15.97 4.51
C GLY A 197 -1.52 14.68 4.15
N GLY A 198 -0.80 13.58 3.86
CA GLY A 198 -1.39 12.34 3.36
C GLY A 198 -1.71 12.41 1.86
N PHE A 199 -2.72 11.67 1.44
CA PHE A 199 -3.25 11.73 0.08
C PHE A 199 -4.08 13.00 -0.15
N ASP A 200 -4.06 13.56 -1.36
CA ASP A 200 -5.02 14.59 -1.77
C ASP A 200 -6.43 13.97 -1.91
N GLU A 201 -7.34 14.40 -1.06
CA GLU A 201 -8.73 13.90 -1.02
C GLU A 201 -9.60 14.39 -2.19
N GLY A 202 -9.07 15.24 -3.05
CA GLY A 202 -9.70 15.62 -4.32
C GLY A 202 -9.75 14.46 -5.32
N TYR A 203 -8.89 13.45 -5.16
CA TYR A 203 -8.94 12.23 -5.96
C TYR A 203 -9.83 11.17 -5.28
N PHE A 204 -10.82 10.68 -6.00
CA PHE A 204 -11.65 9.57 -5.49
C PHE A 204 -10.94 8.21 -5.63
N MET A 205 -10.35 7.97 -6.80
CA MET A 205 -9.62 6.74 -7.14
C MET A 205 -8.76 6.99 -8.37
N TYR A 206 -7.56 6.37 -8.40
CA TYR A 206 -6.51 6.51 -9.41
C TYR A 206 -5.81 7.87 -9.41
N VAL A 207 -4.51 7.83 -9.65
CA VAL A 207 -3.57 8.96 -9.70
C VAL A 207 -3.22 9.56 -8.32
N GLU A 208 -4.00 9.32 -7.26
CA GLU A 208 -3.71 9.79 -5.89
C GLU A 208 -2.36 9.27 -5.35
N ASP A 209 -1.96 8.07 -5.78
CA ASP A 209 -0.68 7.47 -5.44
C ASP A 209 0.50 8.15 -6.17
N ALA A 210 0.29 8.57 -7.40
CA ALA A 210 1.27 9.34 -8.17
C ALA A 210 1.47 10.75 -7.60
N ASP A 211 0.38 11.40 -7.21
CA ASP A 211 0.39 12.70 -6.54
C ASP A 211 1.11 12.62 -5.19
N LEU A 212 0.75 11.64 -4.36
CA LEU A 212 1.42 11.41 -3.08
C LEU A 212 2.93 11.18 -3.26
N ALA A 213 3.33 10.32 -4.21
CA ALA A 213 4.73 10.04 -4.46
C ALA A 213 5.51 11.30 -4.83
N GLN A 214 4.91 12.19 -5.62
CA GLN A 214 5.52 13.47 -5.98
C GLN A 214 5.61 14.40 -4.78
N ASN A 215 4.52 14.58 -4.03
CA ASN A 215 4.49 15.48 -2.87
C ASN A 215 5.50 15.05 -1.78
N MET A 216 5.68 13.75 -1.58
CA MET A 216 6.68 13.22 -0.64
C MET A 216 8.14 13.35 -1.13
N LEU A 217 8.38 13.54 -2.42
CA LEU A 217 9.73 13.78 -2.97
C LEU A 217 10.11 15.26 -2.95
N GLU A 218 9.13 16.16 -2.96
CA GLU A 218 9.34 17.63 -2.99
C GLU A 218 9.45 18.25 -1.60
N GLY A 219 8.98 17.56 -0.55
CA GLY A 219 9.02 17.99 0.87
C GLY A 219 10.17 17.37 1.63
#